data_f4b5f42eb506b8ce9803e9fc06a6a2df
#
_entry.id   f4b5f42eb506b8ce9803e9fc06a6a2df
#
_cell.length_a   1.000
_cell.length_b   1.000
_cell.length_c   1.000
_cell.angle_alpha   90.00
_cell.angle_beta   90.00
_cell.angle_gamma   90.00
#
_symmetry.space_group_name_H-M   'P 1'
#
loop_
_entity.id
_entity.type
_entity.pdbx_description
1 polymer ?
#
loop_
_entity_poly.entity_id
_entity_poly.type
_entity_poly.pdbx_seq_one_letter_code
_entity_poly.pdbx_strand_id
1 'polypeptide(L)'
;MEITIYISEAAGQQLQKKWDNLPQKTLEALAIQAYRDGVMTLAEIQTLLNFSSRWETDEFLKLHQVYLDYTEEDLAEDVRNIEDLLSQ
;
A
#
# COMPACT_ATOMS: atom_id res chain seq x y z
N MET A 1 -19.81 7.90 3.00
CA MET A 1 -19.00 8.10 4.20
C MET A 1 -17.89 9.09 3.91
N GLU A 2 -17.74 10.05 4.78
CA GLU A 2 -16.72 11.10 4.61
C GLU A 2 -15.84 11.16 5.86
N ILE A 3 -14.52 11.22 5.63
CA ILE A 3 -13.55 11.28 6.73
C ILE A 3 -12.71 12.54 6.56
N THR A 4 -12.65 13.36 7.60
CA THR A 4 -11.84 14.57 7.59
C THR A 4 -10.60 14.36 8.46
N ILE A 5 -9.43 14.64 7.90
CA ILE A 5 -8.15 14.46 8.58
C ILE A 5 -7.44 15.81 8.62
N TYR A 6 -6.89 16.15 9.78
CA TYR A 6 -6.11 17.37 9.94
C TYR A 6 -4.63 17.03 10.02
N ILE A 7 -3.84 17.66 9.14
CA ILE A 7 -2.40 17.45 9.08
C ILE A 7 -1.75 18.80 9.41
N SER A 8 -0.70 18.79 10.25
CA SER A 8 0.00 20.02 10.60
C SER A 8 0.55 20.69 9.33
N GLU A 9 0.67 22.01 9.36
CA GLU A 9 1.13 22.76 8.20
C GLU A 9 2.54 22.32 7.77
N ALA A 10 3.43 22.11 8.72
CA ALA A 10 4.80 21.68 8.42
C ALA A 10 4.82 20.31 7.75
N ALA A 11 4.07 19.34 8.29
CA ALA A 11 3.99 18.01 7.72
C ALA A 11 3.31 18.05 6.35
N GLY A 12 2.24 18.83 6.21
CA GLY A 12 1.54 18.97 4.94
C GLY A 12 2.44 19.52 3.84
N GLN A 13 3.26 20.51 4.15
CA GLN A 13 4.19 21.07 3.18
C GLN A 13 5.23 20.03 2.74
N GLN A 14 5.75 19.26 3.67
CA GLN A 14 6.72 18.20 3.33
C GLN A 14 6.12 17.14 2.41
N LEU A 15 4.88 16.73 2.70
CA LEU A 15 4.19 15.73 1.89
C LEU A 15 3.88 16.25 0.49
N GLN A 16 3.45 17.50 0.39
CA GLN A 16 3.10 18.12 -0.89
C GLN A 16 4.31 18.31 -1.81
N LYS A 17 5.50 18.38 -1.27
CA LYS A 17 6.72 18.45 -2.06
C LYS A 17 6.94 17.18 -2.90
N LYS A 18 6.51 16.03 -2.37
CA LYS A 18 6.69 14.75 -3.04
C LYS A 18 5.44 14.27 -3.77
N TRP A 19 4.26 14.60 -3.24
CA TRP A 19 3.00 14.06 -3.71
C TRP A 19 2.08 15.19 -4.13
N ASP A 20 1.66 15.17 -5.38
CA ASP A 20 0.79 16.21 -5.93
C ASP A 20 -0.64 16.09 -5.43
N ASN A 21 -1.11 14.87 -5.19
CA ASN A 21 -2.49 14.63 -4.80
C ASN A 21 -2.53 13.91 -3.45
N LEU A 22 -2.50 14.69 -2.37
CA LEU A 22 -2.53 14.16 -1.00
C LEU A 22 -3.80 13.38 -0.68
N PRO A 23 -5.01 13.85 -1.06
CA PRO A 23 -6.21 13.06 -0.80
C PRO A 23 -6.15 11.67 -1.42
N GLN A 24 -5.66 11.55 -2.64
CA GLN A 24 -5.51 10.27 -3.31
C GLN A 24 -4.46 9.40 -2.61
N LYS A 25 -3.34 9.98 -2.23
CA LYS A 25 -2.28 9.25 -1.52
C LYS A 25 -2.77 8.74 -0.17
N THR A 26 -3.57 9.53 0.53
CA THR A 26 -4.16 9.12 1.79
C THR A 26 -5.09 7.93 1.60
N LEU A 27 -5.93 7.98 0.57
CA LEU A 27 -6.84 6.89 0.26
C LEU A 27 -6.08 5.61 -0.11
N GLU A 28 -5.02 5.74 -0.89
CA GLU A 28 -4.17 4.61 -1.25
C GLU A 28 -3.52 3.97 -0.02
N ALA A 29 -3.01 4.79 0.89
CA ALA A 29 -2.40 4.29 2.12
C ALA A 29 -3.42 3.55 2.99
N LEU A 30 -4.63 4.09 3.08
CA LEU A 30 -5.71 3.43 3.82
C LEU A 30 -6.08 2.10 3.19
N ALA A 31 -6.16 2.04 1.87
CA ALA A 31 -6.47 0.81 1.14
C ALA A 31 -5.42 -0.27 1.41
N ILE A 32 -4.13 0.12 1.37
CA ILE A 32 -3.04 -0.80 1.63
C ILE A 32 -3.14 -1.38 3.04
N GLN A 33 -3.38 -0.54 4.03
CA GLN A 33 -3.51 -0.97 5.41
C GLN A 33 -4.72 -1.87 5.60
N ALA A 34 -5.84 -1.53 4.98
CA ALA A 34 -7.07 -2.33 5.07
C ALA A 34 -6.89 -3.72 4.45
N TYR A 35 -6.19 -3.79 3.33
CA TYR A 35 -5.89 -5.07 2.71
C TYR A 35 -4.95 -5.91 3.57
N ARG A 36 -3.94 -5.26 4.13
CA ARG A 36 -2.96 -5.91 5.00
C ARG A 36 -3.61 -6.50 6.25
N ASP A 37 -4.55 -5.76 6.83
CA ASP A 37 -5.26 -6.17 8.04
C ASP A 37 -6.40 -7.16 7.75
N GLY A 38 -6.65 -7.48 6.50
CA GLY A 38 -7.73 -8.39 6.13
C GLY A 38 -9.11 -7.78 6.23
N VAL A 39 -9.20 -6.45 6.30
CA VAL A 39 -10.47 -5.73 6.38
C VAL A 39 -11.16 -5.62 5.02
N MET A 40 -10.37 -5.53 3.95
CA MET A 40 -10.88 -5.42 2.59
C MET A 40 -10.26 -6.45 1.67
N THR A 41 -11.07 -6.96 0.73
CA THR A 41 -10.61 -7.88 -0.31
C THR A 41 -10.02 -7.12 -1.49
N LEU A 42 -9.35 -7.84 -2.38
CA LEU A 42 -8.79 -7.25 -3.60
C LEU A 42 -9.87 -6.56 -4.43
N ALA A 43 -11.04 -7.19 -4.57
CA ALA A 43 -12.14 -6.61 -5.33
C ALA A 43 -12.64 -5.31 -4.70
N GLU A 44 -12.70 -5.26 -3.37
CA GLU A 44 -13.12 -4.07 -2.66
C GLU A 44 -12.10 -2.93 -2.81
N ILE A 45 -10.81 -3.25 -2.79
CA ILE A 45 -9.75 -2.26 -3.04
C ILE A 45 -9.86 -1.70 -4.46
N GLN A 46 -10.11 -2.58 -5.43
CA GLN A 46 -10.30 -2.17 -6.83
C GLN A 46 -11.41 -1.13 -6.94
N THR A 47 -12.54 -1.38 -6.29
CA THR A 47 -13.68 -0.46 -6.29
C THR A 47 -13.33 0.85 -5.58
N LEU A 48 -12.68 0.75 -4.41
CA LEU A 48 -12.33 1.92 -3.60
C LEU A 48 -11.42 2.89 -4.35
N LEU A 49 -10.40 2.36 -5.03
CA LEU A 49 -9.42 3.16 -5.74
C LEU A 49 -9.79 3.38 -7.21
N ASN A 50 -10.92 2.85 -7.63
CA ASN A 50 -11.43 3.02 -8.99
C ASN A 50 -10.47 2.52 -10.07
N PHE A 51 -9.81 1.40 -9.80
CA PHE A 51 -8.97 0.74 -10.80
C PHE A 51 -9.84 0.07 -11.85
N SER A 52 -9.38 0.07 -13.08
CA SER A 52 -10.13 -0.48 -14.20
C SER A 52 -10.06 -2.00 -14.27
N SER A 53 -9.07 -2.62 -13.64
CA SER A 53 -8.92 -4.06 -13.69
C SER A 53 -8.34 -4.60 -12.38
N ARG A 54 -8.61 -5.89 -12.15
CA ARG A 54 -8.03 -6.61 -11.03
C ARG A 54 -6.50 -6.68 -11.13
N TRP A 55 -5.99 -6.71 -12.34
CA TRP A 55 -4.57 -6.73 -12.61
C TRP A 55 -3.88 -5.47 -12.09
N GLU A 56 -4.44 -4.31 -12.38
CA GLU A 56 -3.91 -3.04 -11.88
C GLU A 56 -3.91 -3.00 -10.36
N THR A 57 -4.98 -3.50 -9.74
CA THR A 57 -5.11 -3.53 -8.29
C THR A 57 -4.03 -4.42 -7.68
N ASP A 58 -3.82 -5.59 -8.24
CA ASP A 58 -2.82 -6.54 -7.77
C ASP A 58 -1.41 -5.97 -7.87
N GLU A 59 -1.09 -5.33 -9.00
CA GLU A 59 0.21 -4.69 -9.19
C GLU A 59 0.43 -3.56 -8.18
N PHE A 60 -0.60 -2.74 -7.97
CA PHE A 60 -0.54 -1.65 -7.00
C PHE A 60 -0.22 -2.18 -5.60
N LEU A 61 -0.93 -3.21 -5.16
CA LEU A 61 -0.75 -3.79 -3.84
C LEU A 61 0.61 -4.46 -3.69
N LYS A 62 1.05 -5.17 -4.70
CA LYS A 62 2.37 -5.82 -4.67
C LYS A 62 3.49 -4.80 -4.57
N LEU A 63 3.42 -3.75 -5.37
CA LEU A 63 4.44 -2.72 -5.37
C LEU A 63 4.54 -2.04 -4.01
N HIS A 64 3.41 -1.66 -3.44
CA HIS A 64 3.40 -0.97 -2.15
C HIS A 64 3.71 -1.89 -0.98
N GLN A 65 3.29 -3.13 -1.02
CA GLN A 65 3.63 -4.11 0.01
C GLN A 65 5.13 -4.37 0.07
N VAL A 66 5.76 -4.51 -1.08
CA VAL A 66 7.21 -4.76 -1.14
C VAL A 66 7.98 -3.60 -0.52
N TYR A 67 7.54 -2.36 -0.76
CA TYR A 67 8.28 -1.20 -0.27
C TYR A 67 7.89 -0.75 1.13
N LEU A 68 6.67 -1.06 1.59
CA LEU A 68 6.16 -0.57 2.86
C LEU A 68 6.15 -1.62 3.97
N ASP A 69 6.06 -2.90 3.62
CA ASP A 69 5.86 -3.98 4.59
C ASP A 69 7.15 -4.59 5.10
N TYR A 70 8.23 -4.44 4.35
CA TYR A 70 9.45 -5.17 4.67
C TYR A 70 10.53 -4.23 5.20
N THR A 71 11.05 -4.56 6.39
CA THR A 71 12.33 -4.07 6.85
C THR A 71 13.41 -4.89 6.14
N GLU A 72 14.66 -4.47 6.23
CA GLU A 72 15.77 -5.23 5.66
C GLU A 72 15.80 -6.67 6.19
N GLU A 73 15.48 -6.82 7.46
CA GLU A 73 15.44 -8.12 8.12
C GLU A 73 14.34 -9.01 7.55
N ASP A 74 13.15 -8.44 7.38
CA ASP A 74 12.00 -9.16 6.82
C ASP A 74 12.28 -9.59 5.39
N LEU A 75 12.92 -8.72 4.61
CA LEU A 75 13.26 -9.02 3.23
C LEU A 75 14.24 -10.17 3.13
N ALA A 76 15.24 -10.18 4.01
CA ALA A 76 16.24 -11.26 4.06
C ALA A 76 15.60 -12.59 4.42
N GLU A 77 14.63 -12.58 5.31
CA GLU A 77 13.88 -13.76 5.70
C GLU A 77 13.05 -14.32 4.56
N ASP A 78 12.37 -13.45 3.80
CA ASP A 78 11.59 -13.85 2.64
C ASP A 78 12.47 -14.48 1.57
N VAL A 79 13.63 -13.92 1.31
CA VAL A 79 14.58 -14.46 0.34
C VAL A 79 15.04 -15.85 0.76
N ARG A 80 15.32 -16.04 2.04
CA ARG A 80 15.71 -17.34 2.55
C ARG A 80 14.61 -18.38 2.39
N ASN A 81 13.36 -18.00 2.66
CA ASN A 81 12.22 -18.90 2.49
C ASN A 81 12.06 -19.33 1.04
N ILE A 82 12.26 -18.42 0.11
CA ILE A 82 12.20 -18.74 -1.31
C ILE A 82 13.32 -19.69 -1.71
N GLU A 83 14.54 -19.45 -1.22
CA GLU A 83 15.69 -20.31 -1.49
C GLU A 83 15.46 -21.72 -0.95
N ASP A 84 14.90 -21.83 0.25
CA ASP A 84 14.58 -23.13 0.85
C ASP A 84 13.56 -23.90 0.00
N LEU A 85 12.56 -23.20 -0.50
CA LEU A 85 11.55 -23.80 -1.38
C LEU A 85 12.14 -24.27 -2.70
N LEU A 86 13.05 -23.49 -3.26
CA LEU A 86 13.70 -23.81 -4.53
C LEU A 86 14.73 -24.93 -4.40
N SER A 87 15.32 -25.08 -3.23
CA SER A 87 16.32 -26.11 -3.00
C SER A 87 15.71 -27.46 -2.64
N GLN A 88 14.43 -27.51 -2.43
CA GLN A 88 13.71 -28.76 -2.22
C GLN A 88 13.21 -29.32 -3.53
#